data_527f42f60bd0eebb6fa3cbd289e110b7
#
_entry.id   527f42f60bd0eebb6fa3cbd289e110b7
#
_cell.length_a   1.000
_cell.length_b   1.000
_cell.length_c   1.000
_cell.angle_alpha   90.00
_cell.angle_beta   90.00
_cell.angle_gamma   90.00
#
_symmetry.space_group_name_H-M   'P 1'
#
loop_
_entity.id
_entity.type
_entity.pdbx_description
1 polymer ?
#
loop_
_entity_poly.entity_id
_entity_poly.type
_entity_poly.pdbx_seq_one_letter_code
_entity_poly.pdbx_strand_id
1 'polypeptide(L)' 'MKQYIVKFWRSNCQLANGGYETTRTIEAKTIASARKKASELAARCIYGGMTVLEIELVK' A
#
# COMPACT_ATOMS: atom_id res chain seq x y z
N MET A 1 0.41 13.74 14.08
CA MET A 1 0.69 13.16 12.76
C MET A 1 -0.60 13.00 11.98
N LYS A 2 -0.49 13.02 10.67
CA LYS A 2 -1.64 12.82 9.79
C LYS A 2 -1.78 11.34 9.45
N GLN A 3 -2.98 10.92 9.18
CA GLN A 3 -3.26 9.54 8.77
C GLN A 3 -3.51 9.51 7.27
N TYR A 4 -2.95 8.52 6.62
CA TYR A 4 -3.11 8.31 5.17
C TYR A 4 -3.63 6.91 4.93
N ILE A 5 -4.59 6.79 4.02
CA ILE A 5 -5.05 5.50 3.54
C ILE A 5 -4.30 5.21 2.24
N VAL A 6 -3.64 4.06 2.20
CA VAL A 6 -2.89 3.63 1.03
C VAL A 6 -3.56 2.41 0.43
N LYS A 7 -3.87 2.48 -0.85
CA LYS A 7 -4.39 1.34 -1.61
C LYS A 7 -3.24 0.61 -2.26
N PHE A 8 -3.22 -0.70 -2.09
CA PHE A 8 -2.25 -1.59 -2.71
C PHE A 8 -2.94 -2.59 -3.61
N TRP A 9 -2.29 -2.94 -4.69
CA TRP A 9 -2.65 -4.12 -5.47
C TRP A 9 -1.68 -5.23 -5.08
N ARG A 10 -2.21 -6.29 -4.54
CA ARG A 10 -1.40 -7.44 -4.15
C ARG A 10 -1.54 -8.54 -5.19
N SER A 11 -0.46 -8.79 -5.91
CA SER A 11 -0.44 -9.82 -6.94
C SER A 11 -0.41 -11.21 -6.32
N ASN A 12 -1.20 -12.11 -6.88
CA ASN A 12 -1.23 -13.49 -6.42
C ASN A 12 -1.58 -14.38 -7.61
N CYS A 13 -0.62 -15.15 -8.07
CA CYS A 13 -0.77 -16.02 -9.23
C CYS A 13 -1.78 -17.17 -9.02
N GLN A 14 -2.15 -17.45 -7.78
CA GLN A 14 -3.14 -18.46 -7.47
C GLN A 14 -4.58 -17.99 -7.61
N LEU A 15 -4.78 -16.68 -7.71
CA LEU A 15 -6.10 -16.11 -7.89
C LEU A 15 -6.43 -15.95 -9.36
N ALA A 16 -7.69 -16.19 -9.71
CA ALA A 16 -8.16 -16.08 -11.10
C ALA A 16 -7.94 -14.69 -11.69
N ASN A 17 -8.02 -13.65 -10.86
CA ASN A 17 -7.85 -12.26 -11.28
C ASN A 17 -6.41 -11.79 -11.21
N GLY A 18 -5.49 -12.64 -10.81
CA GLY A 18 -4.09 -12.26 -10.66
C GLY A 18 -3.76 -11.44 -9.43
N GLY A 19 -4.74 -11.11 -8.59
CA GLY A 19 -4.51 -10.34 -7.39
C GLY A 19 -5.78 -9.70 -6.83
N TYR A 20 -5.61 -8.85 -5.83
CA TYR A 20 -6.71 -8.13 -5.21
C TYR A 20 -6.23 -6.82 -4.61
N GLU A 21 -7.17 -5.91 -4.39
CA GLU A 21 -6.88 -4.64 -3.72
C GLU A 21 -6.94 -4.79 -2.22
N THR A 22 -6.03 -4.11 -1.55
CA THR A 22 -6.02 -4.04 -0.09
C THR A 22 -5.71 -2.60 0.33
N THR A 23 -6.15 -2.22 1.51
CA THR A 23 -5.89 -0.88 2.03
C THR A 23 -5.20 -0.95 3.38
N ARG A 24 -4.38 0.04 3.65
CA ARG A 24 -3.70 0.19 4.94
C ARG A 24 -3.73 1.64 5.38
N THR A 25 -3.87 1.86 6.68
CA THR A 25 -3.76 3.18 7.26
C THR A 25 -2.34 3.38 7.78
N ILE A 26 -1.71 4.48 7.37
CA ILE A 26 -0.34 4.79 7.76
C ILE A 26 -0.33 6.18 8.38
N GLU A 27 0.37 6.33 9.51
CA GLU A 27 0.60 7.63 10.12
C GLU A 27 1.91 8.21 9.62
N ALA A 28 1.88 9.45 9.17
CA ALA A 28 3.05 10.16 8.69
C ALA A 28 2.85 11.66 8.79
N LYS A 29 3.94 12.40 8.82
CA LYS A 29 3.88 13.87 8.87
C LYS A 29 3.52 14.48 7.53
N THR A 30 3.98 13.87 6.46
CA THR A 30 3.77 14.36 5.10
C THR A 30 3.42 13.19 4.17
N ILE A 31 2.89 13.54 3.00
CA ILE A 31 2.55 12.52 2.00
C ILE A 31 3.81 11.81 1.49
N ALA A 32 4.94 12.51 1.44
CA ALA A 32 6.20 11.91 1.03
C ALA A 32 6.62 10.81 2.01
N SER A 33 6.48 11.06 3.32
CA SER A 33 6.76 10.06 4.34
C SER A 33 5.80 8.87 4.25
N ALA A 34 4.52 9.15 4.02
CA ALA A 34 3.52 8.10 3.86
C ALA A 34 3.85 7.22 2.65
N ARG A 35 4.25 7.84 1.55
CA ARG A 35 4.63 7.13 0.34
C ARG A 35 5.85 6.24 0.57
N LYS A 36 6.83 6.75 1.31
CA LYS A 36 8.02 5.98 1.66
C LYS A 36 7.67 4.75 2.50
N LYS A 37 6.83 4.94 3.50
CA LYS A 37 6.37 3.82 4.34
C LYS A 37 5.58 2.79 3.53
N ALA A 38 4.73 3.24 2.62
CA ALA A 38 3.97 2.37 1.74
C ALA A 38 4.91 1.55 0.85
N SER A 39 5.93 2.19 0.29
CA SER A 39 6.95 1.52 -0.52
C SER A 39 7.67 0.44 0.27
N GLU A 40 8.01 0.72 1.52
CA GLU A 40 8.67 -0.25 2.40
C GLU A 40 7.77 -1.45 2.68
N LEU A 41 6.48 -1.22 2.91
CA LEU A 41 5.53 -2.30 3.11
C LEU A 41 5.40 -3.16 1.85
N ALA A 42 5.37 -2.54 0.69
CA ALA A 42 5.31 -3.26 -0.57
C ALA A 42 6.57 -4.10 -0.79
N ALA A 43 7.73 -3.57 -0.45
CA ALA A 43 9.00 -4.27 -0.60
C ALA A 43 9.11 -5.48 0.33
N ARG A 44 8.41 -5.47 1.45
CA ARG A 44 8.42 -6.59 2.41
C ARG A 44 7.51 -7.74 2.00
N CYS A 45 6.68 -7.55 0.99
CA CYS A 45 5.77 -8.59 0.54
C CYS A 45 6.56 -9.68 -0.19
N ILE A 46 6.55 -10.90 0.38
CA ILE A 46 7.32 -12.02 -0.18
C ILE A 46 6.48 -12.95 -1.05
N TYR A 47 5.16 -12.73 -1.09
CA TYR A 47 4.24 -13.57 -1.87
C TYR A 47 3.70 -12.78 -3.05
N GLY A 48 4.38 -12.84 -4.16
CA GLY A 48 3.96 -12.16 -5.36
C GLY A 48 4.48 -10.73 -5.41
N GLY A 49 3.84 -9.75 -5.10
CA GLY A 49 4.28 -8.38 -5.08
C GLY A 49 3.15 -7.46 -4.68
N MET A 50 3.48 -6.32 -4.17
CA MET A 50 2.51 -5.28 -3.86
C MET A 50 2.88 -4.02 -4.63
N THR A 51 1.87 -3.42 -5.23
CA THR A 51 2.02 -2.16 -5.95
C THR A 51 1.18 -1.09 -5.26
N VAL A 52 1.76 0.06 -5.01
CA VAL A 52 1.04 1.19 -4.44
C VAL A 52 0.18 1.79 -5.55
N LEU A 53 -1.14 1.78 -5.36
CA LEU A 53 -2.08 2.33 -6.33
C LEU A 53 -2.40 3.79 -6.03
N GLU A 54 -2.68 4.08 -4.76
CA GLU A 54 -3.17 5.41 -4.39
C GLU A 54 -2.87 5.69 -2.92
N ILE A 55 -2.62 6.95 -2.60
CA ILE A 55 -2.45 7.41 -1.24
C ILE A 55 -3.41 8.57 -1.02
N GLU A 56 -4.18 8.52 0.04
CA GLU A 56 -5.18 9.53 0.34
C GLU A 56 -5.06 10.01 1.79
N LEU A 57 -5.16 11.31 1.98
CA LEU A 57 -5.12 11.90 3.32
C LEU A 57 -6.48 11.72 4.02
N VAL A 58 -6.47 11.21 5.24
CA VAL A 58 -7.67 10.96 6.03
C VAL A 58 -7.87 12.04 7.10
N LYS A 59 -7.08 12.92 7.34
CA LYS A 59 -7.09 13.89 8.44
C LYS A 59 -6.41 13.36 9.69
#